data_ecb5474642b2563c452f60dd8693e673
#
_entry.id   ecb5474642b2563c452f60dd8693e673
#
_cell.length_a   1.000
_cell.length_b   1.000
_cell.length_c   1.000
_cell.angle_alpha   90.00
_cell.angle_beta   90.00
_cell.angle_gamma   90.00
#
_symmetry.space_group_name_H-M   'P 1'
#
loop_
_entity.id
_entity.type
_entity.pdbx_description
1 polymer ?
#
loop_
_entity_poly.entity_id
_entity_poly.type
_entity_poly.pdbx_seq_one_letter_code
_entity_poly.pdbx_strand_id
1 'polypeptide(L)'
;MKIATIVIAIINEDLDQLRNCITSIDRNRFEVIIVYPTKYHADINAVFAKMVDLKVKTTTQTSIRDLWQQGEKPATTSWIVFIQSSDILTVQLQKDIDQGCRNFTPYNNYKYNLQRISIFLKRRLKYCHFWTGEPISHIKFKHSARSEDNNKNQPLEEAWPTPMGNLVHYGPETLSNAITTSVFFIEEWAESIFQKSPNLDKKTIFIKAIKESLTNLSKGLFLKKWIRDGYEGCVFALFDFLITCFGYLRYYEEYIRSGRQLRSQIDSIQNILLIQVNGIGDTFNSTPTLRNIKERLPNANLDVLVNSSATGMLKNNPYINNFYTSSRLPNKAEIKRIAKNLKSFSYDLIINLTSRNSTEKLTGLLNSKWKVNINYFHRERFTDVMVGFKSDGASFIRSEFEFLKKIGFEPKKYYPEIFLKNEDIDDALHFIRNKALDTKEKLIVLHPFSSDPIREWKIEYFIDLAKRLEENHKCNILIVGQKNEIEKIKTRTVSCIPRCVFYDGPVRNTVSIISQSNLLIGGDSAFSHISSAINIPTLVIQGPIWKPYFGVHWDIDFLGDKENTFLFCKEDLSCRDILNSACGSCSDQICFDFSVDEVLKQTLKMLN
;
A
#
# COMPACT_ATOMS: atom_id res chain seq x y z
N MET A 1 -24.90 44.92 -3.32
CA MET A 1 -23.62 44.22 -3.58
C MET A 1 -23.13 43.65 -2.28
N LYS A 2 -22.76 42.37 -2.25
CA LYS A 2 -22.21 41.70 -1.05
C LYS A 2 -20.84 42.27 -0.75
N ILE A 3 -20.50 42.45 0.53
CA ILE A 3 -19.27 43.12 0.99
C ILE A 3 -18.15 42.10 1.17
N ALA A 4 -18.50 40.94 1.74
CA ALA A 4 -17.58 39.85 1.96
C ALA A 4 -18.32 38.49 1.79
N THR A 5 -17.57 37.46 1.51
CA THR A 5 -18.07 36.08 1.49
C THR A 5 -17.72 35.40 2.82
N ILE A 6 -18.71 34.82 3.48
CA ILE A 6 -18.50 34.03 4.69
C ILE A 6 -18.49 32.56 4.27
N VAL A 7 -17.37 31.89 4.48
CA VAL A 7 -17.17 30.48 4.22
C VAL A 7 -17.25 29.69 5.53
N ILE A 8 -18.27 28.85 5.65
CA ILE A 8 -18.54 28.04 6.85
C ILE A 8 -18.12 26.60 6.59
N ALA A 9 -17.12 26.12 7.32
CA ALA A 9 -16.74 24.71 7.31
C ALA A 9 -17.60 23.91 8.28
N ILE A 10 -18.20 22.81 7.81
CA ILE A 10 -19.01 21.90 8.62
C ILE A 10 -18.18 20.71 9.02
N ILE A 11 -17.97 20.52 10.31
CA ILE A 11 -17.10 19.48 10.88
C ILE A 11 -17.85 18.44 11.71
N ASN A 12 -19.08 18.75 12.12
CA ASN A 12 -19.91 17.89 12.95
C ASN A 12 -21.35 17.82 12.40
N GLU A 13 -22.15 16.92 12.95
CA GLU A 13 -23.53 16.67 12.54
C GLU A 13 -24.54 17.57 13.27
N ASP A 14 -24.08 18.57 14.00
CA ASP A 14 -24.97 19.45 14.76
C ASP A 14 -25.60 20.50 13.83
N LEU A 15 -26.77 20.12 13.27
CA LEU A 15 -27.54 20.97 12.37
C LEU A 15 -28.12 22.21 13.09
N ASP A 16 -28.35 22.14 14.39
CA ASP A 16 -28.85 23.27 15.17
C ASP A 16 -27.75 24.32 15.37
N GLN A 17 -26.54 23.91 15.66
CA GLN A 17 -25.39 24.82 15.70
C GLN A 17 -25.17 25.48 14.33
N LEU A 18 -25.20 24.72 13.24
CA LEU A 18 -25.10 25.27 11.89
C LEU A 18 -26.23 26.26 11.58
N ARG A 19 -27.45 25.93 11.96
CA ARG A 19 -28.61 26.86 11.79
C ARG A 19 -28.39 28.15 12.54
N ASN A 20 -27.97 28.08 13.81
CA ASN A 20 -27.67 29.25 14.62
C ASN A 20 -26.52 30.08 14.03
N CYS A 21 -25.48 29.45 13.52
CA CYS A 21 -24.41 30.11 12.80
C CYS A 21 -24.95 30.91 11.60
N ILE A 22 -25.68 30.25 10.70
CA ILE A 22 -26.20 30.88 9.48
C ILE A 22 -27.21 31.97 9.79
N THR A 23 -28.10 31.80 10.77
CA THR A 23 -29.09 32.80 11.16
C THR A 23 -28.47 34.01 11.86
N SER A 24 -27.27 33.86 12.42
CA SER A 24 -26.54 34.99 12.98
C SER A 24 -26.02 35.98 11.93
N ILE A 25 -25.93 35.58 10.65
CA ILE A 25 -25.31 36.34 9.57
C ILE A 25 -26.32 37.25 8.86
N ASP A 26 -26.00 38.51 8.69
CA ASP A 26 -26.77 39.43 7.87
C ASP A 26 -26.56 39.17 6.38
N ARG A 27 -27.44 38.36 5.81
CA ARG A 27 -27.38 37.93 4.41
C ARG A 27 -27.62 39.08 3.41
N ASN A 28 -28.04 40.25 3.82
CA ASN A 28 -28.10 41.41 2.93
C ASN A 28 -26.70 41.94 2.63
N ARG A 29 -25.79 41.82 3.60
CA ARG A 29 -24.40 42.30 3.51
C ARG A 29 -23.41 41.26 3.05
N PHE A 30 -23.61 39.98 3.47
CA PHE A 30 -22.64 38.91 3.26
C PHE A 30 -23.17 37.84 2.30
N GLU A 31 -22.29 37.37 1.45
CA GLU A 31 -22.49 36.11 0.73
C GLU A 31 -22.17 34.94 1.70
N VAL A 32 -22.97 33.87 1.68
CA VAL A 32 -22.77 32.72 2.58
C VAL A 32 -22.55 31.46 1.77
N ILE A 33 -21.39 30.85 1.95
CA ILE A 33 -20.99 29.58 1.34
C ILE A 33 -20.79 28.54 2.44
N ILE A 34 -21.48 27.41 2.37
CA ILE A 34 -21.23 26.27 3.25
C ILE A 34 -20.43 25.20 2.53
N VAL A 35 -19.45 24.60 3.21
CA VAL A 35 -18.63 23.52 2.70
C VAL A 35 -18.72 22.32 3.63
N TYR A 36 -19.03 21.15 3.09
CA TYR A 36 -19.33 19.97 3.90
C TYR A 36 -18.91 18.65 3.22
N PRO A 37 -18.54 17.62 4.01
CA PRO A 37 -18.28 16.27 3.53
C PRO A 37 -19.55 15.60 2.96
N THR A 38 -19.37 14.72 1.97
CA THR A 38 -20.46 14.01 1.28
C THR A 38 -21.46 13.32 2.21
N LYS A 39 -20.97 12.79 3.34
CA LYS A 39 -21.81 12.09 4.32
C LYS A 39 -22.96 12.91 4.89
N TYR A 40 -22.87 14.25 4.87
CA TYR A 40 -23.90 15.17 5.37
C TYR A 40 -24.84 15.70 4.28
N HIS A 41 -24.75 15.19 3.06
CA HIS A 41 -25.41 15.81 1.90
C HIS A 41 -26.95 15.81 1.99
N ALA A 42 -27.56 14.71 2.42
CA ALA A 42 -29.02 14.61 2.49
C ALA A 42 -29.60 15.62 3.48
N ASP A 43 -29.03 15.68 4.69
CA ASP A 43 -29.51 16.50 5.80
C ASP A 43 -29.33 18.00 5.50
N ILE A 44 -28.17 18.38 4.95
CA ILE A 44 -27.87 19.78 4.61
C ILE A 44 -28.76 20.25 3.46
N ASN A 45 -29.01 19.44 2.45
CA ASN A 45 -29.90 19.82 1.35
C ASN A 45 -31.35 19.98 1.81
N ALA A 46 -31.86 19.11 2.67
CA ALA A 46 -33.22 19.20 3.19
C ALA A 46 -33.44 20.46 4.01
N VAL A 47 -32.48 20.82 4.88
CA VAL A 47 -32.64 21.87 5.90
C VAL A 47 -32.21 23.26 5.40
N PHE A 48 -31.14 23.35 4.61
CA PHE A 48 -30.49 24.63 4.31
C PHE A 48 -30.59 25.09 2.85
N ALA A 49 -31.49 24.50 2.04
CA ALA A 49 -31.62 24.80 0.60
C ALA A 49 -31.80 26.28 0.27
N LYS A 50 -32.51 27.04 1.15
CA LYS A 50 -32.83 28.47 0.97
C LYS A 50 -32.08 29.41 1.90
N MET A 51 -31.22 28.86 2.75
CA MET A 51 -30.55 29.64 3.81
C MET A 51 -29.14 30.10 3.47
N VAL A 52 -28.58 29.64 2.35
CA VAL A 52 -27.21 29.96 1.93
C VAL A 52 -27.16 30.27 0.44
N ASP A 53 -26.15 31.02 0.02
CA ASP A 53 -25.99 31.40 -1.38
C ASP A 53 -25.41 30.24 -2.22
N LEU A 54 -24.47 29.48 -1.63
CA LEU A 54 -23.85 28.33 -2.29
C LEU A 54 -23.54 27.19 -1.31
N LYS A 55 -23.67 25.97 -1.80
CA LYS A 55 -23.30 24.73 -1.10
C LYS A 55 -22.21 24.00 -1.86
N VAL A 56 -21.07 23.78 -1.23
CA VAL A 56 -19.94 23.03 -1.79
C VAL A 56 -19.81 21.70 -1.10
N LYS A 57 -20.02 20.61 -1.87
CA LYS A 57 -19.88 19.25 -1.41
C LYS A 57 -18.47 18.75 -1.70
N THR A 58 -17.84 18.07 -0.73
CA THR A 58 -16.54 17.41 -0.90
C THR A 58 -16.65 15.91 -0.78
N THR A 59 -15.92 15.17 -1.61
CA THR A 59 -15.95 13.70 -1.66
C THR A 59 -15.05 13.03 -0.62
N THR A 60 -14.13 13.76 -0.01
CA THR A 60 -13.16 13.25 0.96
C THR A 60 -13.43 13.79 2.36
N GLN A 61 -13.02 13.03 3.37
CA GLN A 61 -12.96 13.50 4.75
C GLN A 61 -11.73 14.42 4.85
N THR A 62 -11.97 15.73 4.71
CA THR A 62 -10.94 16.76 4.57
C THR A 62 -10.82 17.58 5.84
N SER A 63 -9.66 18.18 6.05
CA SER A 63 -9.42 19.11 7.15
C SER A 63 -10.30 20.35 7.05
N ILE A 64 -10.49 21.09 8.16
CA ILE A 64 -11.23 22.36 8.16
C ILE A 64 -10.58 23.34 7.18
N ARG A 65 -9.26 23.32 7.07
CA ARG A 65 -8.50 24.21 6.15
C ARG A 65 -8.80 23.87 4.69
N ASP A 66 -8.88 22.59 4.35
CA ASP A 66 -9.24 22.17 3.00
C ASP A 66 -10.69 22.56 2.66
N LEU A 67 -11.61 22.40 3.62
CA LEU A 67 -12.99 22.87 3.46
C LEU A 67 -13.02 24.37 3.17
N TRP A 68 -12.29 25.17 3.92
CA TRP A 68 -12.18 26.61 3.68
C TRP A 68 -11.61 26.95 2.30
N GLN A 69 -10.56 26.24 1.87
CA GLN A 69 -9.97 26.44 0.54
C GLN A 69 -10.95 26.09 -0.60
N GLN A 70 -11.76 25.07 -0.42
CA GLN A 70 -12.79 24.71 -1.40
C GLN A 70 -13.89 25.77 -1.47
N GLY A 71 -14.28 26.36 -0.34
CA GLY A 71 -15.25 27.46 -0.30
C GLY A 71 -14.69 28.78 -0.82
N GLU A 72 -13.38 28.99 -0.76
CA GLU A 72 -12.71 30.18 -1.29
C GLU A 72 -12.83 30.28 -2.83
N LYS A 73 -12.77 29.13 -3.52
CA LYS A 73 -12.78 29.10 -4.99
C LYS A 73 -14.01 29.76 -5.61
N PRO A 74 -15.25 29.42 -5.19
CA PRO A 74 -16.47 30.01 -5.73
C PRO A 74 -16.84 31.38 -5.14
N ALA A 75 -16.12 31.89 -4.14
CA ALA A 75 -16.41 33.17 -3.50
C ALA A 75 -16.39 34.32 -4.52
N THR A 76 -17.44 35.14 -4.54
CA THR A 76 -17.61 36.23 -5.51
C THR A 76 -17.00 37.54 -5.06
N THR A 77 -16.66 37.68 -3.77
CA THR A 77 -16.08 38.91 -3.18
C THR A 77 -14.57 38.75 -2.96
N SER A 78 -13.86 39.89 -2.88
CA SER A 78 -12.43 39.92 -2.58
C SER A 78 -12.13 39.66 -1.11
N TRP A 79 -13.06 39.96 -0.21
CA TRP A 79 -12.93 39.69 1.22
C TRP A 79 -13.63 38.37 1.57
N ILE A 80 -12.92 37.49 2.26
CA ILE A 80 -13.43 36.18 2.67
C ILE A 80 -13.24 36.01 4.17
N VAL A 81 -14.31 35.63 4.85
CA VAL A 81 -14.33 35.33 6.29
C VAL A 81 -14.48 33.84 6.48
N PHE A 82 -13.50 33.20 7.06
CA PHE A 82 -13.49 31.77 7.33
C PHE A 82 -13.90 31.49 8.77
N ILE A 83 -14.98 30.73 8.94
CA ILE A 83 -15.53 30.36 10.26
C ILE A 83 -15.92 28.87 10.28
N GLN A 84 -16.23 28.36 11.47
CA GLN A 84 -16.74 27.01 11.68
C GLN A 84 -18.26 27.02 11.90
N SER A 85 -18.92 25.87 11.73
CA SER A 85 -20.38 25.74 11.93
C SER A 85 -20.85 26.06 13.35
N SER A 86 -19.95 26.00 14.32
CA SER A 86 -20.17 26.34 15.73
C SER A 86 -19.93 27.80 16.11
N ASP A 87 -19.58 28.65 15.13
CA ASP A 87 -19.30 30.07 15.33
C ASP A 87 -20.54 30.94 15.12
N ILE A 88 -20.74 31.92 15.99
CA ILE A 88 -21.80 32.95 15.92
C ILE A 88 -21.14 34.31 15.70
N LEU A 89 -21.51 34.99 14.64
CA LEU A 89 -21.07 36.34 14.38
C LEU A 89 -21.93 37.36 15.14
N THR A 90 -21.32 38.05 16.12
CA THR A 90 -22.03 39.12 16.83
C THR A 90 -22.38 40.28 15.89
N VAL A 91 -23.45 40.99 16.18
CA VAL A 91 -23.87 42.16 15.38
C VAL A 91 -22.74 43.21 15.31
N GLN A 92 -21.99 43.38 16.41
CA GLN A 92 -20.85 44.31 16.42
C GLN A 92 -19.74 43.82 15.47
N LEU A 93 -19.35 42.53 15.53
CA LEU A 93 -18.33 41.96 14.64
C LEU A 93 -18.69 42.15 13.17
N GLN A 94 -19.97 41.92 12.81
CA GLN A 94 -20.44 42.12 11.44
C GLN A 94 -20.36 43.57 10.96
N LYS A 95 -20.66 44.55 11.85
CA LYS A 95 -20.47 45.97 11.56
C LYS A 95 -19.00 46.32 11.34
N ASP A 96 -18.13 45.79 12.17
CA ASP A 96 -16.70 46.05 12.11
C ASP A 96 -16.07 45.45 10.85
N ILE A 97 -16.52 44.25 10.45
CA ILE A 97 -16.14 43.62 9.17
C ILE A 97 -16.62 44.48 8.00
N ASP A 98 -17.90 44.90 7.99
CA ASP A 98 -18.45 45.75 6.94
C ASP A 98 -17.66 47.06 6.78
N GLN A 99 -17.41 47.75 7.89
CA GLN A 99 -16.67 48.99 7.89
C GLN A 99 -15.22 48.80 7.43
N GLY A 100 -14.53 47.76 7.94
CA GLY A 100 -13.17 47.46 7.55
C GLY A 100 -13.03 47.08 6.08
N CYS A 101 -13.90 46.22 5.56
CA CYS A 101 -13.88 45.83 4.16
C CYS A 101 -14.16 47.00 3.19
N ARG A 102 -14.90 48.02 3.60
CA ARG A 102 -15.16 49.22 2.78
C ARG A 102 -14.01 50.21 2.79
N ASN A 103 -13.34 50.33 3.93
CA ASN A 103 -12.38 51.41 4.17
C ASN A 103 -10.92 50.97 4.01
N PHE A 104 -10.68 49.67 3.85
CA PHE A 104 -9.33 49.13 3.80
C PHE A 104 -9.17 48.23 2.56
N THR A 105 -8.18 48.52 1.72
CA THR A 105 -7.79 47.70 0.58
C THR A 105 -6.30 47.44 0.67
N PRO A 106 -5.87 46.24 1.10
CA PRO A 106 -4.46 45.91 1.24
C PRO A 106 -3.78 45.76 -0.13
N TYR A 107 -2.52 46.13 -0.22
CA TYR A 107 -1.70 46.00 -1.42
C TYR A 107 -1.26 44.54 -1.69
N ASN A 108 -1.26 43.69 -0.65
CA ASN A 108 -0.83 42.29 -0.71
C ASN A 108 -1.89 41.35 -0.09
N ASN A 109 -1.64 40.05 -0.14
CA ASN A 109 -2.46 39.04 0.53
C ASN A 109 -2.50 39.35 2.04
N TYR A 110 -3.67 39.68 2.54
CA TYR A 110 -3.89 40.07 3.92
C TYR A 110 -4.64 38.99 4.68
N LYS A 111 -4.24 38.77 5.96
CA LYS A 111 -4.91 37.84 6.87
C LYS A 111 -5.02 38.44 8.25
N TYR A 112 -6.22 38.42 8.84
CA TYR A 112 -6.48 38.85 10.20
C TYR A 112 -7.24 37.77 10.97
N ASN A 113 -6.70 37.38 12.14
CA ASN A 113 -7.31 36.37 12.99
C ASN A 113 -8.41 36.98 13.86
N LEU A 114 -9.61 36.40 13.86
CA LEU A 114 -10.74 36.88 14.64
C LEU A 114 -10.56 36.55 16.12
N GLN A 115 -10.91 37.54 16.98
CA GLN A 115 -10.96 37.32 18.42
C GLN A 115 -12.18 36.49 18.79
N ARG A 116 -12.01 35.51 19.70
CA ARG A 116 -12.99 34.49 20.02
C ARG A 116 -13.37 34.49 21.50
N ILE A 117 -14.66 34.37 21.79
CA ILE A 117 -15.21 34.01 23.10
C ILE A 117 -15.61 32.53 23.00
N SER A 118 -15.00 31.68 23.81
CA SER A 118 -15.29 30.24 23.79
C SER A 118 -16.25 29.85 24.89
N ILE A 119 -17.24 29.04 24.54
CA ILE A 119 -18.16 28.37 25.46
C ILE A 119 -17.86 26.87 25.42
N PHE A 120 -17.50 26.27 26.53
CA PHE A 120 -17.14 24.86 26.65
C PHE A 120 -17.86 24.24 27.84
N LEU A 121 -18.49 23.09 27.65
CA LEU A 121 -19.35 22.44 28.63
C LEU A 121 -20.40 23.42 29.22
N LYS A 122 -21.03 24.21 28.33
CA LYS A 122 -22.06 25.24 28.67
C LYS A 122 -21.54 26.40 29.48
N ARG A 123 -20.24 26.53 29.70
CA ARG A 123 -19.62 27.65 30.46
C ARG A 123 -18.73 28.49 29.58
N ARG A 124 -18.83 29.82 29.72
CA ARG A 124 -17.90 30.76 29.11
C ARG A 124 -16.52 30.61 29.74
N LEU A 125 -15.52 30.32 28.91
CA LEU A 125 -14.12 30.30 29.32
C LEU A 125 -13.50 31.68 29.16
N LYS A 126 -12.71 32.10 30.13
CA LYS A 126 -12.01 33.39 30.11
C LYS A 126 -10.57 33.23 29.58
N TYR A 127 -9.93 32.10 29.81
CA TYR A 127 -8.52 31.87 29.55
C TYR A 127 -8.28 30.80 28.49
N CYS A 128 -9.25 29.90 28.26
CA CYS A 128 -9.17 28.83 27.27
C CYS A 128 -9.93 29.24 26.00
N HIS A 129 -9.24 29.35 24.86
CA HIS A 129 -9.87 29.80 23.61
C HIS A 129 -9.77 28.85 22.44
N PHE A 130 -8.65 28.12 22.27
CA PHE A 130 -8.39 27.24 21.15
C PHE A 130 -7.64 26.00 21.61
N TRP A 131 -8.03 24.87 21.09
CA TRP A 131 -7.26 23.63 21.21
C TRP A 131 -6.06 23.61 20.28
N THR A 132 -5.06 22.81 20.61
CA THR A 132 -3.92 22.56 19.73
C THR A 132 -4.41 21.94 18.42
N GLY A 133 -3.95 22.46 17.29
CA GLY A 133 -4.37 22.04 15.96
C GLY A 133 -5.65 22.67 15.44
N GLU A 134 -6.47 23.27 16.30
CA GLU A 134 -7.69 23.96 15.85
C GLU A 134 -7.35 25.17 14.96
N PRO A 135 -7.86 25.21 13.71
CA PRO A 135 -7.61 26.37 12.85
C PRO A 135 -8.36 27.60 13.34
N ILE A 136 -7.67 28.73 13.32
CA ILE A 136 -8.22 30.00 13.80
C ILE A 136 -9.08 30.60 12.70
N SER A 137 -10.35 30.94 13.05
CA SER A 137 -11.26 31.68 12.19
C SER A 137 -10.65 33.06 11.85
N HIS A 138 -10.66 33.44 10.57
CA HIS A 138 -9.95 34.63 10.12
C HIS A 138 -10.61 35.30 8.91
N ILE A 139 -10.21 36.53 8.65
CA ILE A 139 -10.54 37.26 7.42
C ILE A 139 -9.33 37.24 6.50
N LYS A 140 -9.58 37.01 5.21
CA LYS A 140 -8.57 37.02 4.16
C LYS A 140 -8.99 37.93 3.02
N PHE A 141 -8.04 38.68 2.46
CA PHE A 141 -8.24 39.40 1.21
C PHE A 141 -7.67 38.60 0.04
N LYS A 142 -8.48 38.41 -0.99
CA LYS A 142 -8.10 37.69 -2.21
C LYS A 142 -7.74 38.70 -3.29
N HIS A 143 -6.47 38.78 -3.64
CA HIS A 143 -6.02 39.64 -4.74
C HIS A 143 -6.51 39.05 -6.08
N SER A 144 -7.10 39.82 -6.96
CA SER A 144 -7.39 39.40 -8.32
C SER A 144 -6.08 39.24 -9.09
N ALA A 145 -5.88 38.07 -9.72
CA ALA A 145 -4.68 37.72 -10.46
C ALA A 145 -4.48 38.62 -11.71
N ARG A 146 -3.92 39.80 -11.53
CA ARG A 146 -3.51 40.72 -12.63
C ARG A 146 -2.21 41.50 -12.38
N SER A 147 -1.32 40.99 -11.52
CA SER A 147 0.07 41.48 -11.48
C SER A 147 0.99 40.32 -11.12
N GLU A 148 1.71 39.82 -12.13
CA GLU A 148 2.87 38.97 -11.96
C GLU A 148 4.00 39.81 -11.35
N ASP A 149 4.03 39.93 -10.03
CA ASP A 149 5.21 40.33 -9.31
C ASP A 149 5.60 39.22 -8.34
N ASN A 150 6.53 38.38 -8.80
CA ASN A 150 6.99 37.15 -8.17
C ASN A 150 7.92 37.37 -6.96
N ASN A 151 7.75 38.45 -6.20
CA ASN A 151 8.59 38.65 -5.02
C ASN A 151 7.79 39.24 -3.86
N LYS A 152 7.67 38.42 -2.80
CA LYS A 152 7.23 38.67 -1.43
C LYS A 152 5.92 38.00 -1.03
N ASN A 153 5.99 36.71 -0.75
CA ASN A 153 4.96 35.92 -0.07
C ASN A 153 5.14 35.94 1.47
N GLN A 154 5.27 37.11 2.08
CA GLN A 154 5.07 37.25 3.53
C GLN A 154 3.83 38.09 3.75
N PRO A 155 2.81 37.60 4.53
CA PRO A 155 1.72 38.46 4.94
C PRO A 155 2.29 39.56 5.84
N LEU A 156 2.15 40.84 5.44
CA LEU A 156 2.38 41.95 6.32
C LEU A 156 1.33 41.86 7.43
N GLU A 157 1.75 41.82 8.69
CA GLU A 157 0.88 42.03 9.86
C GLU A 157 0.50 43.53 9.96
N GLU A 158 -0.27 44.01 9.00
CA GLU A 158 -0.92 45.29 9.14
C GLU A 158 -2.10 45.14 10.11
N ALA A 159 -2.21 46.03 11.10
CA ALA A 159 -3.31 46.02 12.03
C ALA A 159 -4.64 46.26 11.28
N TRP A 160 -5.68 45.52 11.60
CA TRP A 160 -7.03 45.83 11.12
C TRP A 160 -7.42 47.23 11.55
N PRO A 161 -8.00 48.08 10.67
CA PRO A 161 -8.15 49.50 10.90
C PRO A 161 -9.11 49.87 12.03
N THR A 162 -9.89 48.93 12.55
CA THR A 162 -10.83 49.18 13.66
C THR A 162 -10.78 48.03 14.68
N PRO A 163 -10.96 48.32 16.01
CA PRO A 163 -11.13 47.26 17.00
C PRO A 163 -12.30 46.36 16.60
N MET A 164 -12.09 45.04 16.53
CA MET A 164 -13.13 44.12 16.17
C MET A 164 -13.91 43.58 17.37
N GLY A 165 -15.22 43.41 17.21
CA GLY A 165 -16.05 42.59 18.08
C GLY A 165 -15.59 41.14 18.11
N ASN A 166 -16.16 40.37 19.04
CA ASN A 166 -15.78 38.99 19.24
C ASN A 166 -16.65 38.01 18.41
N LEU A 167 -16.01 36.97 17.92
CA LEU A 167 -16.67 35.77 17.44
C LEU A 167 -17.06 34.91 18.66
N VAL A 168 -18.29 34.48 18.78
CA VAL A 168 -18.71 33.54 19.84
C VAL A 168 -18.68 32.14 19.30
N HIS A 169 -17.87 31.29 19.91
CA HIS A 169 -17.75 29.88 19.54
C HIS A 169 -18.41 28.99 20.58
N TYR A 170 -19.35 28.21 20.15
CA TYR A 170 -19.98 27.16 20.94
C TYR A 170 -19.23 25.85 20.76
N GLY A 171 -18.30 25.59 21.67
CA GLY A 171 -17.62 24.30 21.75
C GLY A 171 -18.53 23.19 22.27
N PRO A 172 -17.98 21.98 22.47
CA PRO A 172 -18.75 20.84 22.95
C PRO A 172 -19.49 21.10 24.26
N GLU A 173 -20.77 20.78 24.30
CA GLU A 173 -21.61 20.95 25.49
C GLU A 173 -21.48 19.80 26.49
N THR A 174 -21.04 18.61 26.03
CA THR A 174 -20.85 17.40 26.83
C THR A 174 -19.46 16.83 26.62
N LEU A 175 -18.99 15.99 27.54
CA LEU A 175 -17.72 15.27 27.38
C LEU A 175 -17.74 14.35 26.16
N SER A 176 -18.87 13.70 25.87
CA SER A 176 -19.02 12.85 24.67
C SER A 176 -18.79 13.65 23.40
N ASN A 177 -19.41 14.83 23.29
CA ASN A 177 -19.21 15.73 22.15
C ASN A 177 -17.76 16.24 22.08
N ALA A 178 -17.12 16.49 23.23
CA ALA A 178 -15.72 16.88 23.29
C ALA A 178 -14.79 15.80 22.74
N ILE A 179 -15.04 14.52 23.06
CA ILE A 179 -14.28 13.39 22.52
C ILE A 179 -14.45 13.31 21.00
N THR A 180 -15.68 13.34 20.50
CA THR A 180 -15.96 13.28 19.06
C THR A 180 -15.31 14.44 18.31
N THR A 181 -15.41 15.64 18.84
CA THR A 181 -14.83 16.85 18.22
C THR A 181 -13.29 16.82 18.23
N SER A 182 -12.68 16.26 19.28
CA SER A 182 -11.21 16.18 19.40
C SER A 182 -10.57 15.34 18.28
N VAL A 183 -11.30 14.38 17.70
CA VAL A 183 -10.81 13.58 16.55
C VAL A 183 -10.44 14.49 15.37
N PHE A 184 -11.25 15.50 15.08
CA PHE A 184 -10.94 16.47 14.00
C PHE A 184 -9.66 17.25 14.29
N PHE A 185 -9.47 17.69 15.52
CA PHE A 185 -8.27 18.45 15.90
C PHE A 185 -7.02 17.58 15.92
N ILE A 186 -7.15 16.30 16.21
CA ILE A 186 -6.07 15.32 16.08
C ILE A 186 -5.61 15.22 14.62
N GLU A 187 -6.54 15.12 13.66
CA GLU A 187 -6.23 15.11 12.22
C GLU A 187 -5.56 16.42 11.78
N GLU A 188 -6.14 17.56 12.15
CA GLU A 188 -5.58 18.89 11.84
C GLU A 188 -4.16 19.07 12.40
N TRP A 189 -3.93 18.58 13.62
CA TRP A 189 -2.62 18.64 14.24
C TRP A 189 -1.61 17.74 13.51
N ALA A 190 -2.00 16.53 13.15
CA ALA A 190 -1.17 15.62 12.38
C ALA A 190 -0.76 16.22 11.01
N GLU A 191 -1.71 16.84 10.29
CA GLU A 191 -1.43 17.54 9.03
C GLU A 191 -0.49 18.74 9.25
N SER A 192 -0.71 19.53 10.30
CA SER A 192 0.16 20.66 10.65
C SER A 192 1.59 20.22 10.96
N ILE A 193 1.76 19.08 11.65
CA ILE A 193 3.07 18.49 11.91
C ILE A 193 3.74 18.11 10.59
N PHE A 194 3.00 17.46 9.67
CA PHE A 194 3.53 17.05 8.38
C PHE A 194 4.02 18.25 7.55
N GLN A 195 3.22 19.29 7.47
CA GLN A 195 3.58 20.49 6.72
C GLN A 195 4.83 21.20 7.29
N LYS A 196 4.96 21.26 8.62
CA LYS A 196 6.11 21.90 9.29
C LYS A 196 7.35 21.02 9.35
N SER A 197 7.17 19.71 9.42
CA SER A 197 8.24 18.75 9.67
C SER A 197 7.95 17.43 8.96
N PRO A 198 8.00 17.36 7.62
CA PRO A 198 7.59 16.19 6.84
C PRO A 198 8.50 14.97 7.02
N ASN A 199 9.67 15.12 7.66
CA ASN A 199 10.72 14.11 7.72
C ASN A 199 11.03 13.65 9.16
N LEU A 200 10.05 13.65 10.05
CA LEU A 200 10.27 13.16 11.42
C LEU A 200 10.46 11.64 11.43
N ASP A 201 11.52 11.19 12.09
CA ASP A 201 11.73 9.77 12.36
C ASP A 201 10.88 9.28 13.54
N LYS A 202 10.65 7.97 13.61
CA LYS A 202 9.81 7.32 14.61
C LYS A 202 10.17 7.69 16.05
N LYS A 203 11.46 7.70 16.40
CA LYS A 203 11.92 8.01 17.76
C LYS A 203 11.62 9.46 18.13
N THR A 204 11.88 10.35 17.22
CA THR A 204 11.59 11.80 17.38
C THR A 204 10.11 12.06 17.54
N ILE A 205 9.24 11.35 16.80
CA ILE A 205 7.78 11.48 16.94
C ILE A 205 7.34 11.14 18.36
N PHE A 206 7.75 9.99 18.90
CA PHE A 206 7.36 9.57 20.25
C PHE A 206 7.89 10.52 21.34
N ILE A 207 9.14 10.99 21.20
CA ILE A 207 9.72 11.97 22.13
C ILE A 207 8.93 13.28 22.08
N LYS A 208 8.64 13.78 20.89
CA LYS A 208 7.86 15.02 20.70
C LYS A 208 6.44 14.87 21.21
N ALA A 209 5.76 13.74 20.93
CA ALA A 209 4.42 13.45 21.43
C ALA A 209 4.32 13.67 22.94
N ILE A 210 5.24 13.11 23.72
CA ILE A 210 5.26 13.25 25.17
C ILE A 210 5.70 14.67 25.59
N LYS A 211 6.84 15.13 25.07
CA LYS A 211 7.45 16.40 25.48
C LYS A 211 6.54 17.60 25.19
N GLU A 212 5.99 17.68 23.98
CA GLU A 212 5.15 18.81 23.58
C GLU A 212 3.80 18.77 24.29
N SER A 213 3.19 17.57 24.46
CA SER A 213 1.94 17.45 25.22
C SER A 213 2.10 17.92 26.67
N LEU A 214 3.15 17.50 27.37
CA LEU A 214 3.44 17.96 28.73
C LEU A 214 3.77 19.45 28.78
N THR A 215 4.49 19.96 27.78
CA THR A 215 4.81 21.38 27.68
C THR A 215 3.55 22.22 27.46
N ASN A 216 2.66 21.80 26.57
CA ASN A 216 1.39 22.50 26.32
C ASN A 216 0.48 22.46 27.54
N LEU A 217 0.38 21.29 28.20
CA LEU A 217 -0.38 21.15 29.44
C LEU A 217 0.11 22.14 30.51
N SER A 218 1.42 22.15 30.79
CA SER A 218 1.98 23.04 31.81
C SER A 218 1.84 24.53 31.46
N LYS A 219 2.12 24.91 30.21
CA LYS A 219 1.89 26.26 29.71
C LYS A 219 0.42 26.66 29.79
N GLY A 220 -0.49 25.78 29.40
CA GLY A 220 -1.93 26.01 29.49
C GLY A 220 -2.38 26.28 30.91
N LEU A 221 -2.08 25.37 31.83
CA LEU A 221 -2.51 25.48 33.22
C LEU A 221 -1.93 26.69 33.92
N PHE A 222 -0.63 26.95 33.79
CA PHE A 222 0.06 27.94 34.61
C PHE A 222 0.29 29.29 33.88
N LEU A 223 0.84 29.32 32.66
CA LEU A 223 1.13 30.53 31.93
C LEU A 223 -0.12 31.16 31.32
N LYS A 224 -0.95 30.35 30.66
CA LYS A 224 -2.24 30.83 30.11
C LYS A 224 -3.36 30.88 31.15
N LYS A 225 -3.09 30.42 32.37
CA LYS A 225 -4.01 30.47 33.53
C LYS A 225 -5.31 29.69 33.35
N TRP A 226 -5.32 28.62 32.57
CA TRP A 226 -6.51 27.79 32.32
C TRP A 226 -7.11 27.22 33.61
N ILE A 227 -6.27 26.98 34.64
CA ILE A 227 -6.73 26.54 35.95
C ILE A 227 -7.73 27.54 36.60
N ARG A 228 -7.68 28.80 36.20
CA ARG A 228 -8.61 29.83 36.70
C ARG A 228 -10.01 29.72 36.10
N ASP A 229 -10.17 28.99 35.01
CA ASP A 229 -11.49 28.62 34.47
C ASP A 229 -12.13 27.44 35.23
N GLY A 230 -11.52 26.98 36.33
CA GLY A 230 -12.05 25.95 37.23
C GLY A 230 -11.97 24.53 36.61
N TYR A 231 -12.98 23.70 36.91
CA TYR A 231 -13.06 22.34 36.42
C TYR A 231 -13.02 22.27 34.88
N GLU A 232 -13.78 23.11 34.21
CA GLU A 232 -13.86 23.15 32.75
C GLU A 232 -12.53 23.54 32.12
N GLY A 233 -11.77 24.44 32.73
CA GLY A 233 -10.42 24.76 32.28
C GLY A 233 -9.43 23.61 32.44
N CYS A 234 -9.54 22.85 33.54
CA CYS A 234 -8.72 21.63 33.72
C CYS A 234 -9.08 20.53 32.70
N VAL A 235 -10.37 20.34 32.45
CA VAL A 235 -10.85 19.38 31.42
C VAL A 235 -10.39 19.83 30.05
N PHE A 236 -10.48 21.10 29.73
CA PHE A 236 -9.97 21.66 28.47
C PHE A 236 -8.45 21.39 28.30
N ALA A 237 -7.66 21.60 29.34
CA ALA A 237 -6.22 21.33 29.33
C ALA A 237 -5.89 19.85 29.11
N LEU A 238 -6.71 18.93 29.66
CA LEU A 238 -6.57 17.50 29.45
C LEU A 238 -6.85 17.13 27.99
N PHE A 239 -7.91 17.68 27.40
CA PHE A 239 -8.20 17.45 25.97
C PHE A 239 -7.08 18.00 25.08
N ASP A 240 -6.53 19.20 25.37
CA ASP A 240 -5.41 19.76 24.61
C ASP A 240 -4.16 18.89 24.69
N PHE A 241 -3.87 18.32 25.86
CA PHE A 241 -2.82 17.31 26.03
C PHE A 241 -3.07 16.08 25.14
N LEU A 242 -4.30 15.54 25.18
CA LEU A 242 -4.66 14.35 24.38
C LEU A 242 -4.60 14.64 22.88
N ILE A 243 -5.12 15.77 22.41
CA ILE A 243 -5.07 16.19 21.01
C ILE A 243 -3.62 16.29 20.54
N THR A 244 -2.74 16.92 21.33
CA THR A 244 -1.32 17.04 20.99
C THR A 244 -0.65 15.65 20.89
N CYS A 245 -0.87 14.79 21.90
CA CYS A 245 -0.28 13.45 21.94
C CYS A 245 -0.78 12.57 20.78
N PHE A 246 -2.10 12.48 20.62
CA PHE A 246 -2.70 11.67 19.57
C PHE A 246 -2.45 12.23 18.17
N GLY A 247 -2.27 13.53 18.01
CA GLY A 247 -1.88 14.13 16.74
C GLY A 247 -0.51 13.65 16.25
N TYR A 248 0.48 13.51 17.16
CA TYR A 248 1.76 12.88 16.82
C TYR A 248 1.61 11.37 16.51
N LEU A 249 0.76 10.66 17.24
CA LEU A 249 0.48 9.24 16.96
C LEU A 249 -0.25 9.07 15.62
N ARG A 250 -1.20 9.96 15.32
CA ARG A 250 -1.90 9.99 14.03
C ARG A 250 -0.97 10.37 12.88
N TYR A 251 -0.04 11.32 13.10
CA TYR A 251 1.03 11.58 12.15
C TYR A 251 1.84 10.32 11.85
N TYR A 252 2.23 9.56 12.88
CA TYR A 252 2.95 8.30 12.68
C TYR A 252 2.14 7.29 11.87
N GLU A 253 0.86 7.12 12.17
CA GLU A 253 -0.04 6.23 11.46
C GLU A 253 -0.23 6.64 9.99
N GLU A 254 -0.62 7.89 9.75
CA GLU A 254 -1.01 8.38 8.44
C GLU A 254 0.18 8.61 7.50
N TYR A 255 1.29 9.12 8.00
CA TYR A 255 2.40 9.53 7.14
C TYR A 255 3.53 8.53 7.08
N ILE A 256 3.79 7.79 8.15
CA ILE A 256 4.84 6.77 8.19
C ILE A 256 4.26 5.39 7.89
N ARG A 257 3.32 4.91 8.71
CA ARG A 257 2.76 3.56 8.57
C ARG A 257 2.02 3.36 7.25
N SER A 258 1.30 4.36 6.75
CA SER A 258 0.64 4.31 5.44
C SER A 258 1.60 4.41 4.25
N GLY A 259 2.86 4.76 4.48
CA GLY A 259 3.86 4.98 3.44
C GLY A 259 3.77 6.32 2.72
N ARG A 260 2.94 7.26 3.15
CA ARG A 260 2.80 8.58 2.50
C ARG A 260 4.12 9.35 2.48
N GLN A 261 4.86 9.34 3.58
CA GLN A 261 6.17 9.98 3.65
C GLN A 261 7.20 9.28 2.77
N LEU A 262 7.21 7.94 2.72
CA LEU A 262 8.08 7.19 1.81
C LEU A 262 7.77 7.55 0.35
N ARG A 263 6.47 7.57 -0.03
CA ARG A 263 6.05 7.97 -1.40
C ARG A 263 6.57 9.35 -1.81
N SER A 264 6.53 10.33 -0.91
CA SER A 264 7.04 11.67 -1.21
C SER A 264 8.55 11.74 -1.38
N GLN A 265 9.30 10.74 -0.93
CA GLN A 265 10.76 10.65 -0.97
C GLN A 265 11.26 9.57 -1.91
N ILE A 266 10.39 8.88 -2.64
CA ILE A 266 10.77 7.70 -3.44
C ILE A 266 11.89 8.01 -4.45
N ASP A 267 11.87 9.17 -5.06
CA ASP A 267 12.86 9.60 -6.06
C ASP A 267 14.26 9.88 -5.46
N SER A 268 14.36 9.99 -4.14
CA SER A 268 15.64 10.17 -3.45
C SER A 268 16.29 8.85 -3.01
N ILE A 269 15.66 7.72 -3.25
CA ILE A 269 16.16 6.38 -2.88
C ILE A 269 17.28 5.97 -3.84
N GLN A 270 18.44 5.62 -3.31
CA GLN A 270 19.62 5.21 -4.08
C GLN A 270 20.05 3.77 -3.80
N ASN A 271 19.88 3.27 -2.58
CA ASN A 271 20.34 1.94 -2.19
C ASN A 271 19.18 1.13 -1.63
N ILE A 272 18.85 0.04 -2.30
CA ILE A 272 17.70 -0.81 -1.98
C ILE A 272 18.18 -2.22 -1.69
N LEU A 273 17.70 -2.82 -0.61
CA LEU A 273 17.82 -4.26 -0.35
C LEU A 273 16.43 -4.90 -0.45
N LEU A 274 16.28 -5.83 -1.38
CA LEU A 274 15.10 -6.68 -1.47
C LEU A 274 15.39 -8.04 -0.83
N ILE A 275 14.52 -8.49 0.08
CA ILE A 275 14.63 -9.78 0.79
C ILE A 275 13.54 -10.72 0.28
N GLN A 276 13.95 -11.77 -0.46
CA GLN A 276 13.07 -12.83 -0.97
C GLN A 276 13.72 -14.21 -0.78
N VAL A 277 13.56 -14.78 0.41
CA VAL A 277 14.17 -16.08 0.78
C VAL A 277 13.19 -17.25 0.73
N ASN A 278 12.05 -17.10 0.08
CA ASN A 278 11.09 -18.18 -0.15
C ASN A 278 11.59 -19.19 -1.19
N GLY A 279 10.70 -19.98 -1.76
CA GLY A 279 11.03 -21.00 -2.75
C GLY A 279 11.45 -20.44 -4.11
N ILE A 280 11.77 -21.36 -5.02
CA ILE A 280 12.18 -21.05 -6.41
C ILE A 280 11.04 -20.30 -7.14
N GLY A 281 9.80 -20.82 -7.03
CA GLY A 281 8.63 -20.19 -7.65
C GLY A 281 8.36 -18.79 -7.15
N ASP A 282 8.41 -18.57 -5.83
CA ASP A 282 8.21 -17.23 -5.24
C ASP A 282 9.28 -16.25 -5.72
N THR A 283 10.55 -16.69 -5.76
CA THR A 283 11.67 -15.88 -6.25
C THR A 283 11.49 -15.51 -7.72
N PHE A 284 11.05 -16.44 -8.55
CA PHE A 284 10.76 -16.19 -9.94
C PHE A 284 9.58 -15.22 -10.11
N ASN A 285 8.51 -15.43 -9.39
CA ASN A 285 7.32 -14.56 -9.41
C ASN A 285 7.60 -13.12 -8.90
N SER A 286 8.68 -12.91 -8.15
CA SER A 286 9.10 -11.56 -7.72
C SER A 286 10.00 -10.83 -8.75
N THR A 287 10.33 -11.43 -9.90
CA THR A 287 11.16 -10.76 -10.93
C THR A 287 10.50 -9.52 -11.53
N PRO A 288 9.17 -9.45 -11.73
CA PRO A 288 8.51 -8.21 -12.11
C PRO A 288 8.69 -7.08 -11.09
N THR A 289 8.74 -7.42 -9.81
CA THR A 289 9.01 -6.45 -8.73
C THR A 289 10.39 -5.81 -8.91
N LEU A 290 11.43 -6.60 -9.19
CA LEU A 290 12.78 -6.10 -9.46
C LEU A 290 12.82 -5.17 -10.66
N ARG A 291 12.17 -5.56 -11.76
CA ARG A 291 12.06 -4.75 -12.98
C ARG A 291 11.39 -3.40 -12.68
N ASN A 292 10.22 -3.41 -12.09
CA ASN A 292 9.46 -2.18 -11.85
C ASN A 292 10.17 -1.23 -10.86
N ILE A 293 10.92 -1.76 -9.89
CA ILE A 293 11.79 -0.94 -9.04
C ILE A 293 12.87 -0.25 -9.89
N LYS A 294 13.56 -1.00 -10.73
CA LYS A 294 14.64 -0.44 -11.59
C LYS A 294 14.14 0.48 -12.69
N GLU A 295 12.97 0.21 -13.28
CA GLU A 295 12.35 1.12 -14.26
C GLU A 295 11.99 2.46 -13.61
N ARG A 296 11.53 2.46 -12.37
CA ARG A 296 11.21 3.70 -11.62
C ARG A 296 12.45 4.42 -11.11
N LEU A 297 13.46 3.67 -10.68
CA LEU A 297 14.73 4.16 -10.09
C LEU A 297 15.93 3.56 -10.82
N PRO A 298 16.20 3.97 -12.07
CA PRO A 298 17.21 3.34 -12.92
C PRO A 298 18.63 3.44 -12.35
N ASN A 299 18.94 4.49 -11.62
CA ASN A 299 20.25 4.73 -11.02
C ASN A 299 20.40 4.14 -9.61
N ALA A 300 19.34 3.61 -9.01
CA ALA A 300 19.44 3.02 -7.68
C ALA A 300 20.18 1.68 -7.72
N ASN A 301 21.01 1.41 -6.73
CA ASN A 301 21.60 0.10 -6.48
C ASN A 301 20.54 -0.82 -5.88
N LEU A 302 20.24 -1.92 -6.55
CA LEU A 302 19.30 -2.92 -6.07
C LEU A 302 20.05 -4.21 -5.74
N ASP A 303 20.20 -4.47 -4.45
CA ASP A 303 20.75 -5.69 -3.90
C ASP A 303 19.64 -6.66 -3.51
N VAL A 304 19.88 -7.95 -3.66
CA VAL A 304 18.89 -8.98 -3.35
C VAL A 304 19.45 -10.02 -2.38
N LEU A 305 18.74 -10.26 -1.28
CA LEU A 305 18.97 -11.41 -0.42
C LEU A 305 17.97 -12.51 -0.81
N VAL A 306 18.50 -13.61 -1.34
CA VAL A 306 17.71 -14.70 -1.93
C VAL A 306 18.01 -16.04 -1.27
N ASN A 307 17.06 -16.98 -1.36
CA ASN A 307 17.32 -18.37 -1.00
C ASN A 307 18.43 -18.98 -1.91
N SER A 308 19.41 -19.63 -1.30
CA SER A 308 20.54 -20.22 -2.02
C SER A 308 20.11 -21.17 -3.14
N SER A 309 19.03 -21.93 -2.97
CA SER A 309 18.49 -22.82 -4.01
C SER A 309 17.82 -22.09 -5.18
N ALA A 310 17.47 -20.82 -5.02
CA ALA A 310 16.76 -20.01 -6.02
C ALA A 310 17.68 -19.03 -6.77
N THR A 311 18.96 -18.95 -6.43
CA THR A 311 19.93 -18.01 -7.06
C THR A 311 20.01 -18.18 -8.58
N GLY A 312 19.86 -19.41 -9.09
CA GLY A 312 19.84 -19.71 -10.53
C GLY A 312 18.74 -18.97 -11.29
N MET A 313 17.63 -18.60 -10.65
CA MET A 313 16.52 -17.85 -11.26
C MET A 313 16.87 -16.40 -11.52
N LEU A 314 17.75 -15.82 -10.70
CA LEU A 314 18.10 -14.42 -10.77
C LEU A 314 19.48 -14.17 -11.43
N LYS A 315 20.22 -15.22 -11.75
CA LYS A 315 21.53 -15.09 -12.43
C LYS A 315 21.35 -14.38 -13.77
N ASN A 316 22.24 -13.43 -14.06
CA ASN A 316 22.23 -12.55 -15.23
C ASN A 316 21.04 -11.56 -15.28
N ASN A 317 20.28 -11.41 -14.21
CA ASN A 317 19.21 -10.42 -14.16
C ASN A 317 19.82 -9.00 -14.18
N PRO A 318 19.52 -8.16 -15.19
CA PRO A 318 20.16 -6.85 -15.37
C PRO A 318 19.73 -5.81 -14.32
N TYR A 319 18.69 -6.11 -13.55
CA TYR A 319 18.16 -5.21 -12.54
C TYR A 319 18.90 -5.31 -11.19
N ILE A 320 19.70 -6.36 -10.97
CA ILE A 320 20.34 -6.68 -9.70
C ILE A 320 21.82 -6.29 -9.72
N ASN A 321 22.24 -5.52 -8.71
CA ASN A 321 23.62 -5.15 -8.52
C ASN A 321 24.42 -6.22 -7.78
N ASN A 322 23.93 -6.68 -6.62
CA ASN A 322 24.61 -7.70 -5.83
C ASN A 322 23.63 -8.76 -5.29
N PHE A 323 24.14 -9.99 -5.17
CA PHE A 323 23.41 -11.10 -4.55
C PHE A 323 23.98 -11.46 -3.20
N TYR A 324 23.10 -11.67 -2.24
CA TYR A 324 23.39 -12.29 -0.97
C TYR A 324 22.52 -13.53 -0.81
N THR A 325 23.03 -14.54 -0.15
CA THR A 325 22.33 -15.83 -0.02
C THR A 325 21.98 -16.15 1.42
N SER A 326 20.84 -16.80 1.59
CA SER A 326 20.34 -17.32 2.85
C SER A 326 19.70 -18.69 2.66
N SER A 327 19.60 -19.47 3.73
CA SER A 327 18.68 -20.60 3.73
C SER A 327 17.22 -20.12 3.70
N ARG A 328 16.31 -21.00 3.27
CA ARG A 328 14.86 -20.70 3.25
C ARG A 328 14.31 -20.34 4.65
N LEU A 329 14.88 -20.93 5.70
CA LEU A 329 14.52 -20.74 7.09
C LEU A 329 15.78 -20.43 7.91
N PRO A 330 16.36 -19.22 7.78
CA PRO A 330 17.61 -18.91 8.46
C PRO A 330 17.45 -18.98 9.99
N ASN A 331 18.36 -19.66 10.62
CA ASN A 331 18.43 -19.75 12.08
C ASN A 331 19.07 -18.48 12.68
N LYS A 332 19.10 -18.39 14.01
CA LYS A 332 19.60 -17.21 14.73
C LYS A 332 21.07 -16.88 14.40
N ALA A 333 21.91 -17.89 14.21
CA ALA A 333 23.34 -17.71 13.90
C ALA A 333 23.51 -17.17 12.46
N GLU A 334 22.77 -17.74 11.51
CA GLU A 334 22.76 -17.29 10.12
C GLU A 334 22.25 -15.85 9.99
N ILE A 335 21.15 -15.50 10.67
CA ILE A 335 20.63 -14.13 10.72
C ILE A 335 21.70 -13.15 11.20
N LYS A 336 22.42 -13.48 12.28
CA LYS A 336 23.51 -12.63 12.79
C LYS A 336 24.66 -12.51 11.80
N ARG A 337 25.04 -13.60 11.13
CA ARG A 337 26.10 -13.60 10.10
C ARG A 337 25.70 -12.70 8.92
N ILE A 338 24.50 -12.87 8.39
CA ILE A 338 23.98 -12.04 7.28
C ILE A 338 23.92 -10.58 7.71
N ALA A 339 23.37 -10.29 8.89
CA ALA A 339 23.30 -8.93 9.41
C ALA A 339 24.68 -8.29 9.54
N LYS A 340 25.70 -9.04 10.01
CA LYS A 340 27.08 -8.56 10.12
C LYS A 340 27.65 -8.19 8.75
N ASN A 341 27.43 -9.02 7.73
CA ASN A 341 27.93 -8.78 6.37
C ASN A 341 27.25 -7.59 5.69
N LEU A 342 25.95 -7.39 5.95
CA LEU A 342 25.17 -6.31 5.34
C LEU A 342 25.19 -4.99 6.16
N LYS A 343 25.67 -5.02 7.42
CA LYS A 343 25.64 -3.85 8.31
C LYS A 343 26.54 -2.69 7.84
N SER A 344 27.59 -2.99 7.07
CA SER A 344 28.46 -1.97 6.47
C SER A 344 27.79 -1.16 5.35
N PHE A 345 26.71 -1.69 4.78
CA PHE A 345 25.93 -1.00 3.77
C PHE A 345 24.84 -0.16 4.45
N SER A 346 24.67 1.07 3.98
CA SER A 346 23.56 1.93 4.39
C SER A 346 22.50 1.89 3.30
N TYR A 347 21.43 1.15 3.54
CA TYR A 347 20.30 1.11 2.62
C TYR A 347 19.33 2.26 2.90
N ASP A 348 18.82 2.89 1.85
CA ASP A 348 17.72 3.85 2.00
C ASP A 348 16.40 3.12 2.20
N LEU A 349 16.23 1.97 1.53
CA LEU A 349 15.00 1.20 1.56
C LEU A 349 15.30 -0.31 1.66
N ILE A 350 14.72 -0.97 2.65
CA ILE A 350 14.67 -2.43 2.73
C ILE A 350 13.24 -2.89 2.44
N ILE A 351 13.09 -3.73 1.42
CA ILE A 351 11.82 -4.35 1.03
C ILE A 351 11.87 -5.83 1.41
N ASN A 352 11.06 -6.27 2.36
CA ASN A 352 10.97 -7.66 2.77
C ASN A 352 9.70 -8.30 2.22
N LEU A 353 9.84 -9.13 1.19
CA LEU A 353 8.72 -9.85 0.56
C LEU A 353 8.43 -11.20 1.21
N THR A 354 9.28 -11.66 2.13
CA THR A 354 9.16 -13.01 2.70
C THR A 354 8.18 -13.09 3.88
N SER A 355 7.99 -12.02 4.64
CA SER A 355 7.07 -11.94 5.80
C SER A 355 7.19 -13.11 6.81
N ARG A 356 8.42 -13.46 7.21
CA ARG A 356 8.71 -14.49 8.23
C ARG A 356 9.35 -13.87 9.45
N ASN A 357 9.19 -14.50 10.62
CA ASN A 357 9.84 -14.03 11.86
C ASN A 357 11.37 -13.91 11.74
N SER A 358 12.00 -14.79 10.97
CA SER A 358 13.45 -14.76 10.74
C SER A 358 13.88 -13.56 9.91
N THR A 359 13.19 -13.28 8.81
CA THR A 359 13.49 -12.14 7.93
C THR A 359 13.09 -10.81 8.57
N GLU A 360 12.02 -10.79 9.38
CA GLU A 360 11.66 -9.62 10.20
C GLU A 360 12.76 -9.27 11.21
N LYS A 361 13.30 -10.27 11.92
CA LYS A 361 14.44 -10.07 12.83
C LYS A 361 15.68 -9.57 12.09
N LEU A 362 15.95 -10.11 10.89
CA LEU A 362 17.04 -9.66 10.05
C LEU A 362 16.86 -8.18 9.66
N THR A 363 15.68 -7.84 9.14
CA THR A 363 15.33 -6.45 8.80
C THR A 363 15.52 -5.50 9.98
N GLY A 364 15.17 -5.94 11.19
CA GLY A 364 15.38 -5.18 12.42
C GLY A 364 16.85 -4.90 12.76
N LEU A 365 17.76 -5.80 12.40
CA LEU A 365 19.20 -5.70 12.67
C LEU A 365 19.97 -4.85 11.64
N LEU A 366 19.39 -4.62 10.47
CA LEU A 366 20.01 -3.85 9.40
C LEU A 366 19.76 -2.35 9.56
N ASN A 367 20.71 -1.54 9.10
CA ASN A 367 20.56 -0.10 9.04
C ASN A 367 19.83 0.29 7.76
N SER A 368 18.75 1.04 7.89
CA SER A 368 18.01 1.59 6.75
C SER A 368 17.17 2.78 7.18
N LYS A 369 16.95 3.71 6.27
CA LYS A 369 16.02 4.83 6.46
C LYS A 369 14.58 4.34 6.48
N TRP A 370 14.23 3.42 5.57
CA TRP A 370 12.90 2.83 5.44
C TRP A 370 12.96 1.32 5.46
N LYS A 371 12.08 0.72 6.23
CA LYS A 371 11.90 -0.73 6.30
C LYS A 371 10.45 -1.05 5.98
N VAL A 372 10.23 -1.78 4.90
CA VAL A 372 8.91 -2.09 4.39
C VAL A 372 8.73 -3.60 4.30
N ASN A 373 7.63 -4.10 4.79
CA ASN A 373 7.33 -5.51 4.81
C ASN A 373 5.97 -5.77 4.18
N ILE A 374 5.90 -6.71 3.25
CA ILE A 374 4.63 -7.23 2.78
C ILE A 374 4.03 -8.12 3.88
N ASN A 375 2.88 -7.73 4.39
CA ASN A 375 2.31 -8.36 5.58
C ASN A 375 1.27 -9.42 5.26
N TYR A 376 1.71 -10.66 5.09
CA TYR A 376 0.81 -11.82 4.93
C TYR A 376 0.31 -12.39 6.27
N PHE A 377 1.01 -12.14 7.41
CA PHE A 377 0.75 -12.83 8.67
C PHE A 377 0.74 -11.90 9.90
N HIS A 378 0.47 -10.61 9.71
CA HIS A 378 0.44 -9.61 10.80
C HIS A 378 1.72 -9.59 11.66
N ARG A 379 2.90 -9.74 11.03
CA ARG A 379 4.22 -9.75 11.68
C ARG A 379 4.96 -8.46 11.37
N GLU A 380 4.92 -7.51 12.32
CA GLU A 380 5.17 -6.10 12.00
C GLU A 380 6.20 -5.41 12.88
N ARG A 381 6.93 -6.16 13.68
CA ARG A 381 7.71 -5.59 14.79
C ARG A 381 8.79 -4.59 14.36
N PHE A 382 9.38 -4.76 13.18
CA PHE A 382 10.53 -3.98 12.72
C PHE A 382 10.29 -3.24 11.40
N THR A 383 9.05 -3.02 11.06
CA THR A 383 8.62 -2.41 9.80
C THR A 383 8.13 -0.99 10.05
N ASP A 384 8.54 -0.04 9.21
CA ASP A 384 8.08 1.34 9.26
C ASP A 384 6.77 1.50 8.49
N VAL A 385 6.71 0.97 7.27
CA VAL A 385 5.52 1.01 6.42
C VAL A 385 4.89 -0.35 6.33
N MET A 386 3.60 -0.43 6.64
CA MET A 386 2.81 -1.64 6.55
C MET A 386 1.84 -1.60 5.39
N VAL A 387 1.95 -2.63 4.59
CA VAL A 387 0.98 -2.87 3.53
C VAL A 387 0.23 -4.15 3.87
N GLY A 388 -0.98 -3.99 4.38
CA GLY A 388 -1.87 -5.12 4.64
C GLY A 388 -2.22 -5.84 3.35
N PHE A 389 -2.12 -7.14 3.37
CA PHE A 389 -2.60 -8.02 2.32
C PHE A 389 -4.10 -8.27 2.55
N LYS A 390 -4.92 -7.89 1.58
CA LYS A 390 -6.30 -8.39 1.53
C LYS A 390 -6.25 -9.71 0.79
N SER A 391 -6.58 -10.80 1.44
CA SER A 391 -6.79 -12.10 0.81
C SER A 391 -8.13 -12.08 0.04
N ASP A 392 -8.16 -11.28 -1.03
CA ASP A 392 -9.29 -11.23 -1.95
C ASP A 392 -9.17 -12.28 -3.07
N GLY A 393 -8.28 -13.25 -2.87
CA GLY A 393 -7.97 -14.24 -3.87
C GLY A 393 -6.99 -13.79 -4.96
N ALA A 394 -6.35 -12.65 -4.78
CA ALA A 394 -5.37 -12.16 -5.73
C ALA A 394 -4.11 -13.03 -5.78
N SER A 395 -3.49 -13.14 -6.96
CA SER A 395 -2.23 -13.83 -7.14
C SER A 395 -1.10 -13.16 -6.33
N PHE A 396 -0.03 -13.92 -6.10
CA PHE A 396 1.16 -13.44 -5.39
C PHE A 396 1.75 -12.20 -6.06
N ILE A 397 1.83 -12.20 -7.39
CA ILE A 397 2.33 -11.08 -8.19
C ILE A 397 1.46 -9.85 -8.00
N ARG A 398 0.14 -9.97 -8.09
CA ARG A 398 -0.79 -8.86 -7.89
C ARG A 398 -0.63 -8.24 -6.50
N SER A 399 -0.43 -9.08 -5.50
CA SER A 399 -0.20 -8.63 -4.13
C SER A 399 1.08 -7.82 -3.97
N GLU A 400 2.17 -8.26 -4.60
CA GLU A 400 3.44 -7.49 -4.64
C GLU A 400 3.26 -6.17 -5.38
N PHE A 401 2.43 -6.12 -6.42
CA PHE A 401 2.16 -4.89 -7.17
C PHE A 401 1.33 -3.89 -6.39
N GLU A 402 0.27 -4.34 -5.72
CA GLU A 402 -0.49 -3.47 -4.82
C GLU A 402 0.38 -2.95 -3.66
N PHE A 403 1.29 -3.78 -3.19
CA PHE A 403 2.31 -3.38 -2.23
C PHE A 403 3.22 -2.29 -2.80
N LEU A 404 3.77 -2.48 -4.00
CA LEU A 404 4.62 -1.49 -4.67
C LEU A 404 3.91 -0.15 -4.87
N LYS A 405 2.65 -0.15 -5.32
CA LYS A 405 1.84 1.08 -5.45
C LYS A 405 1.74 1.84 -4.14
N LYS A 406 1.48 1.14 -3.03
CA LYS A 406 1.35 1.77 -1.72
C LYS A 406 2.63 2.42 -1.21
N ILE A 407 3.78 1.99 -1.68
CA ILE A 407 5.08 2.57 -1.31
C ILE A 407 5.64 3.54 -2.35
N GLY A 408 4.91 3.81 -3.44
CA GLY A 408 5.26 4.88 -4.39
C GLY A 408 5.85 4.43 -5.71
N PHE A 409 5.80 3.13 -6.02
CA PHE A 409 6.09 2.63 -7.35
C PHE A 409 4.80 2.55 -8.17
N GLU A 410 4.89 2.69 -9.47
CA GLU A 410 3.77 2.52 -10.41
C GLU A 410 4.06 1.35 -11.34
N PRO A 411 3.90 0.11 -10.85
CA PRO A 411 4.25 -1.07 -11.62
C PRO A 411 3.35 -1.22 -12.85
N LYS A 412 3.95 -1.54 -14.00
CA LYS A 412 3.26 -1.63 -15.28
C LYS A 412 3.36 -3.00 -15.94
N LYS A 413 4.44 -3.74 -15.68
CA LYS A 413 4.72 -5.03 -16.33
C LYS A 413 4.67 -6.16 -15.32
N TYR A 414 3.72 -7.04 -15.46
CA TYR A 414 3.35 -8.05 -14.46
C TYR A 414 3.97 -9.43 -14.70
N TYR A 415 4.47 -9.72 -15.91
CA TYR A 415 4.98 -11.06 -16.24
C TYR A 415 6.39 -11.31 -15.68
N PRO A 416 6.61 -12.48 -15.05
CA PRO A 416 7.92 -12.91 -14.61
C PRO A 416 8.86 -13.19 -15.79
N GLU A 417 10.16 -13.09 -15.52
CA GLU A 417 11.18 -13.29 -16.56
C GLU A 417 12.45 -13.94 -15.99
N ILE A 418 13.16 -14.61 -16.88
CA ILE A 418 14.47 -15.19 -16.62
C ILE A 418 15.43 -14.84 -17.76
N PHE A 419 16.68 -14.55 -17.42
CA PHE A 419 17.70 -14.14 -18.37
C PHE A 419 18.68 -15.28 -18.61
N LEU A 420 18.36 -16.15 -19.59
CA LEU A 420 19.26 -17.19 -20.07
C LEU A 420 20.26 -16.60 -21.05
N LYS A 421 21.53 -16.99 -20.95
CA LYS A 421 22.59 -16.69 -21.93
C LYS A 421 22.74 -17.83 -22.93
N ASN A 422 23.44 -17.56 -24.04
CA ASN A 422 23.75 -18.58 -25.05
C ASN A 422 24.45 -19.78 -24.44
N GLU A 423 25.36 -19.58 -23.48
CA GLU A 423 26.03 -20.67 -22.76
C GLU A 423 25.03 -21.61 -22.06
N ASP A 424 23.98 -21.07 -21.41
CA ASP A 424 22.93 -21.85 -20.75
C ASP A 424 22.15 -22.68 -21.77
N ILE A 425 21.92 -22.13 -22.97
CA ILE A 425 21.21 -22.82 -24.05
C ILE A 425 22.10 -23.89 -24.68
N ASP A 426 23.37 -23.58 -24.93
CA ASP A 426 24.35 -24.53 -25.50
C ASP A 426 24.55 -25.74 -24.58
N ASP A 427 24.64 -25.52 -23.27
CA ASP A 427 24.69 -26.59 -22.27
C ASP A 427 23.43 -27.48 -22.32
N ALA A 428 22.26 -26.88 -22.45
CA ALA A 428 20.99 -27.65 -22.57
C ALA A 428 20.96 -28.48 -23.88
N LEU A 429 21.34 -27.88 -24.99
CA LEU A 429 21.41 -28.59 -26.29
C LEU A 429 22.46 -29.72 -26.29
N HIS A 430 23.61 -29.48 -25.65
CA HIS A 430 24.65 -30.50 -25.47
C HIS A 430 24.12 -31.68 -24.63
N PHE A 431 23.42 -31.39 -23.51
CA PHE A 431 22.78 -32.42 -22.70
C PHE A 431 21.78 -33.26 -23.52
N ILE A 432 20.89 -32.59 -24.28
CA ILE A 432 19.85 -33.26 -25.09
C ILE A 432 20.52 -34.19 -26.12
N ARG A 433 21.54 -33.73 -26.85
CA ARG A 433 22.29 -34.54 -27.84
C ARG A 433 23.03 -35.70 -27.20
N ASN A 434 23.69 -35.50 -26.08
CA ASN A 434 24.44 -36.55 -25.36
C ASN A 434 23.56 -37.68 -24.80
N LYS A 435 22.27 -37.41 -24.58
CA LYS A 435 21.29 -38.40 -24.16
C LYS A 435 20.65 -39.13 -25.32
N ALA A 436 21.14 -38.93 -26.54
CA ALA A 436 20.64 -39.57 -27.77
C ALA A 436 19.12 -39.35 -27.97
N LEU A 437 18.59 -38.24 -27.51
CA LEU A 437 17.23 -37.83 -27.80
C LEU A 437 17.14 -37.44 -29.28
N ASP A 438 16.20 -38.01 -30.01
CA ASP A 438 16.05 -37.74 -31.44
C ASP A 438 15.58 -36.27 -31.63
N THR A 439 16.42 -35.46 -32.24
CA THR A 439 16.11 -34.05 -32.47
C THR A 439 14.99 -33.81 -33.47
N LYS A 440 14.55 -34.85 -34.19
CA LYS A 440 13.39 -34.81 -35.09
C LYS A 440 12.07 -35.06 -34.37
N GLU A 441 12.11 -35.70 -33.20
CA GLU A 441 10.96 -36.00 -32.37
C GLU A 441 10.70 -34.88 -31.36
N LYS A 442 9.44 -34.66 -30.99
CA LYS A 442 9.08 -33.63 -29.99
C LYS A 442 9.61 -33.99 -28.62
N LEU A 443 10.23 -33.05 -27.93
CA LEU A 443 10.71 -33.18 -26.55
C LEU A 443 9.63 -32.74 -25.57
N ILE A 444 9.16 -33.65 -24.74
CA ILE A 444 8.20 -33.43 -23.67
C ILE A 444 8.92 -33.51 -22.33
N VAL A 445 8.85 -32.44 -21.55
CA VAL A 445 9.38 -32.40 -20.20
C VAL A 445 8.25 -32.70 -19.21
N LEU A 446 8.45 -33.66 -18.33
CA LEU A 446 7.54 -34.01 -17.26
C LEU A 446 8.11 -33.56 -15.91
N HIS A 447 7.31 -32.91 -15.09
CA HIS A 447 7.64 -32.56 -13.71
C HIS A 447 6.51 -33.01 -12.77
N PRO A 448 6.52 -34.29 -12.35
CA PRO A 448 5.45 -34.89 -11.56
C PRO A 448 5.50 -34.57 -10.08
N PHE A 449 6.47 -33.79 -9.61
CA PHE A 449 6.77 -33.55 -8.20
C PHE A 449 6.28 -32.17 -7.72
N SER A 450 5.96 -32.09 -6.42
CA SER A 450 5.64 -30.86 -5.73
C SER A 450 6.33 -30.81 -4.36
N SER A 451 6.44 -29.61 -3.78
CA SER A 451 6.91 -29.45 -2.40
C SER A 451 5.93 -30.00 -1.35
N ASP A 452 4.71 -30.32 -1.76
CA ASP A 452 3.67 -30.91 -0.94
C ASP A 452 3.02 -32.08 -1.71
N PRO A 453 3.15 -33.32 -1.24
CA PRO A 453 2.63 -34.52 -1.93
C PRO A 453 1.13 -34.47 -2.23
N ILE A 454 0.34 -33.71 -1.46
CA ILE A 454 -1.09 -33.55 -1.71
C ILE A 454 -1.38 -32.85 -3.05
N ARG A 455 -0.40 -32.14 -3.61
CA ARG A 455 -0.47 -31.43 -4.89
C ARG A 455 0.05 -32.23 -6.07
N GLU A 456 0.33 -33.51 -5.86
CA GLU A 456 0.87 -34.39 -6.91
C GLU A 456 -0.22 -35.25 -7.50
N TRP A 457 -0.39 -35.19 -8.84
CA TRP A 457 -1.13 -36.21 -9.58
C TRP A 457 -0.40 -37.53 -9.46
N LYS A 458 -1.10 -38.66 -9.43
CA LYS A 458 -0.48 -39.96 -9.17
C LYS A 458 0.67 -40.24 -10.14
N ILE A 459 1.82 -40.61 -9.58
CA ILE A 459 3.04 -40.84 -10.35
C ILE A 459 2.85 -41.97 -11.39
N GLU A 460 2.01 -42.95 -11.09
CA GLU A 460 1.64 -44.02 -11.99
C GLU A 460 0.99 -43.49 -13.27
N TYR A 461 0.17 -42.46 -13.16
CA TYR A 461 -0.50 -41.84 -14.29
C TYR A 461 0.47 -41.04 -15.16
N PHE A 462 1.46 -40.39 -14.54
CA PHE A 462 2.56 -39.74 -15.29
C PHE A 462 3.39 -40.78 -16.07
N ILE A 463 3.68 -41.93 -15.47
CA ILE A 463 4.43 -43.02 -16.13
C ILE A 463 3.62 -43.60 -17.29
N ASP A 464 2.32 -43.85 -17.12
CA ASP A 464 1.45 -44.36 -18.20
C ASP A 464 1.30 -43.34 -19.33
N LEU A 465 1.11 -42.07 -19.01
CA LEU A 465 1.09 -40.98 -20.00
C LEU A 465 2.40 -40.93 -20.79
N ALA A 466 3.54 -40.95 -20.10
CA ALA A 466 4.86 -40.93 -20.72
C ALA A 466 5.09 -42.11 -21.67
N LYS A 467 4.70 -43.34 -21.24
CA LYS A 467 4.77 -44.54 -22.05
C LYS A 467 3.97 -44.43 -23.34
N ARG A 468 2.72 -43.97 -23.26
CA ARG A 468 1.86 -43.80 -24.44
C ARG A 468 2.38 -42.74 -25.40
N LEU A 469 2.96 -41.65 -24.88
CA LEU A 469 3.58 -40.59 -25.69
C LEU A 469 4.84 -41.10 -26.42
N GLU A 470 5.67 -41.93 -25.77
CA GLU A 470 6.85 -42.51 -26.40
C GLU A 470 6.46 -43.56 -27.46
N GLU A 471 5.64 -44.57 -27.09
CA GLU A 471 5.33 -45.70 -27.93
C GLU A 471 4.44 -45.33 -29.13
N ASN A 472 3.38 -44.56 -28.91
CA ASN A 472 2.36 -44.28 -29.91
C ASN A 472 2.59 -43.01 -30.71
N HIS A 473 3.34 -42.02 -30.12
CA HIS A 473 3.50 -40.69 -30.70
C HIS A 473 4.97 -40.33 -30.95
N LYS A 474 5.92 -41.25 -30.70
CA LYS A 474 7.37 -41.06 -30.91
C LYS A 474 7.93 -39.79 -30.25
N CYS A 475 7.45 -39.47 -29.05
CA CYS A 475 7.97 -38.31 -28.33
C CYS A 475 9.20 -38.69 -27.48
N ASN A 476 10.15 -37.80 -27.39
CA ASN A 476 11.21 -37.90 -26.40
C ASN A 476 10.69 -37.48 -25.02
N ILE A 477 10.90 -38.29 -24.01
CA ILE A 477 10.43 -38.03 -22.64
C ILE A 477 11.61 -37.70 -21.73
N LEU A 478 11.53 -36.54 -21.09
CA LEU A 478 12.50 -36.11 -20.09
C LEU A 478 11.78 -35.82 -18.77
N ILE A 479 12.13 -36.53 -17.71
CA ILE A 479 11.60 -36.26 -16.36
C ILE A 479 12.61 -35.44 -15.58
N VAL A 480 12.16 -34.31 -15.06
CA VAL A 480 12.97 -33.39 -14.25
C VAL A 480 12.50 -33.37 -12.80
N GLY A 481 13.44 -33.28 -11.85
CA GLY A 481 13.14 -33.26 -10.42
C GLY A 481 14.41 -33.15 -9.57
N GLN A 482 14.25 -33.20 -8.26
CA GLN A 482 15.40 -33.29 -7.35
C GLN A 482 15.94 -34.73 -7.36
N LYS A 483 17.21 -34.91 -6.99
CA LYS A 483 17.88 -36.21 -6.98
C LYS A 483 17.08 -37.28 -6.23
N ASN A 484 16.63 -36.96 -5.02
CA ASN A 484 15.83 -37.86 -4.20
C ASN A 484 14.44 -38.20 -4.79
N GLU A 485 13.86 -37.29 -5.57
CA GLU A 485 12.59 -37.50 -6.27
C GLU A 485 12.78 -38.41 -7.47
N ILE A 486 13.81 -38.14 -8.27
CA ILE A 486 14.17 -38.98 -9.43
C ILE A 486 14.53 -40.41 -9.00
N GLU A 487 15.35 -40.59 -7.95
CA GLU A 487 15.77 -41.89 -7.44
C GLU A 487 14.57 -42.79 -7.05
N LYS A 488 13.52 -42.23 -6.49
CA LYS A 488 12.30 -42.97 -6.09
C LYS A 488 11.55 -43.58 -7.26
N ILE A 489 11.59 -42.99 -8.44
CA ILE A 489 10.78 -43.41 -9.58
C ILE A 489 11.60 -44.01 -10.70
N LYS A 490 12.92 -43.78 -10.76
CA LYS A 490 13.79 -44.12 -11.88
C LYS A 490 13.73 -45.58 -12.27
N THR A 491 13.92 -46.50 -11.32
CA THR A 491 13.91 -47.94 -11.58
C THR A 491 12.58 -48.38 -12.18
N ARG A 492 11.48 -47.92 -11.62
CA ARG A 492 10.13 -48.22 -12.06
C ARG A 492 9.81 -47.63 -13.44
N THR A 493 10.24 -46.40 -13.69
CA THR A 493 9.99 -45.75 -14.97
C THR A 493 10.82 -46.39 -16.10
N VAL A 494 12.10 -46.66 -15.89
CA VAL A 494 12.98 -47.28 -16.91
C VAL A 494 12.50 -48.63 -17.32
N SER A 495 11.89 -49.43 -16.42
CA SER A 495 11.29 -50.71 -16.80
C SER A 495 10.09 -50.58 -17.74
N CYS A 496 9.39 -49.45 -17.72
CA CYS A 496 8.20 -49.19 -18.56
C CYS A 496 8.52 -48.35 -19.80
N ILE A 497 9.53 -47.46 -19.71
CA ILE A 497 9.89 -46.49 -20.74
C ILE A 497 11.42 -46.47 -20.90
N PRO A 498 11.99 -47.39 -21.68
CA PRO A 498 13.45 -47.60 -21.76
C PRO A 498 14.23 -46.37 -22.25
N ARG A 499 13.63 -45.50 -23.09
CA ARG A 499 14.28 -44.31 -23.63
C ARG A 499 14.04 -43.06 -22.79
N CYS A 500 13.33 -43.16 -21.65
CA CYS A 500 13.07 -42.05 -20.78
C CYS A 500 14.39 -41.51 -20.17
N VAL A 501 14.60 -40.23 -20.29
CA VAL A 501 15.76 -39.53 -19.74
C VAL A 501 15.37 -38.81 -18.44
N PHE A 502 16.31 -38.75 -17.50
CA PHE A 502 16.12 -38.07 -16.21
C PHE A 502 17.14 -36.93 -16.06
N TYR A 503 16.69 -35.86 -15.44
CA TYR A 503 17.55 -34.75 -15.10
C TYR A 503 17.30 -34.26 -13.66
N ASP A 504 18.35 -34.30 -12.84
CA ASP A 504 18.32 -33.91 -11.43
C ASP A 504 19.36 -32.80 -11.10
N GLY A 505 19.76 -32.08 -12.13
CA GLY A 505 20.79 -31.03 -12.02
C GLY A 505 20.27 -29.70 -11.49
N PRO A 506 21.12 -28.66 -11.55
CA PRO A 506 20.78 -27.31 -11.07
C PRO A 506 19.52 -26.75 -11.75
N VAL A 507 18.72 -26.02 -10.98
CA VAL A 507 17.44 -25.46 -11.43
C VAL A 507 17.59 -24.61 -12.70
N ARG A 508 18.66 -23.81 -12.81
CA ARG A 508 18.93 -22.99 -14.01
C ARG A 508 19.08 -23.85 -15.26
N ASN A 509 19.85 -24.91 -15.17
CA ASN A 509 20.04 -25.84 -16.30
C ASN A 509 18.72 -26.58 -16.63
N THR A 510 17.93 -26.92 -15.62
CA THR A 510 16.57 -27.46 -15.85
C THR A 510 15.72 -26.50 -16.66
N VAL A 511 15.73 -25.20 -16.32
CA VAL A 511 14.99 -24.17 -17.07
C VAL A 511 15.54 -24.00 -18.48
N SER A 512 16.86 -24.06 -18.65
CA SER A 512 17.48 -24.03 -20.00
C SER A 512 17.04 -25.22 -20.86
N ILE A 513 16.93 -26.42 -20.29
CA ILE A 513 16.40 -27.59 -20.99
C ILE A 513 14.91 -27.43 -21.31
N ILE A 514 14.10 -26.93 -20.35
CA ILE A 514 12.68 -26.65 -20.58
C ILE A 514 12.50 -25.65 -21.73
N SER A 515 13.37 -24.64 -21.84
CA SER A 515 13.31 -23.65 -22.92
C SER A 515 13.54 -24.24 -24.33
N GLN A 516 14.07 -25.46 -24.41
CA GLN A 516 14.29 -26.20 -25.65
C GLN A 516 13.24 -27.31 -25.87
N SER A 517 12.26 -27.41 -25.00
CA SER A 517 11.20 -28.42 -25.11
C SER A 517 10.00 -27.91 -25.92
N ASN A 518 9.19 -28.85 -26.43
CA ASN A 518 7.96 -28.55 -27.14
C ASN A 518 6.75 -28.43 -26.19
N LEU A 519 6.84 -29.07 -25.02
CA LEU A 519 5.77 -29.04 -24.03
C LEU A 519 6.32 -29.41 -22.66
N LEU A 520 5.84 -28.71 -21.63
CA LEU A 520 5.99 -29.13 -20.23
C LEU A 520 4.64 -29.65 -19.71
N ILE A 521 4.65 -30.79 -19.04
CA ILE A 521 3.49 -31.33 -18.31
C ILE A 521 3.89 -31.49 -16.84
N GLY A 522 3.14 -30.87 -15.93
CA GLY A 522 3.42 -30.94 -14.50
C GLY A 522 2.26 -30.53 -13.63
N GLY A 523 2.47 -30.59 -12.32
CA GLY A 523 1.53 -30.01 -11.35
C GLY A 523 1.69 -28.50 -11.18
N ASP A 524 1.01 -27.93 -10.19
CA ASP A 524 1.23 -26.53 -9.75
C ASP A 524 2.60 -26.44 -9.05
N SER A 525 3.61 -26.09 -9.83
CA SER A 525 5.01 -26.08 -9.42
C SER A 525 5.77 -24.89 -10.02
N ALA A 526 6.96 -24.61 -9.49
CA ALA A 526 7.83 -23.56 -10.00
C ALA A 526 8.13 -23.71 -11.52
N PHE A 527 8.38 -24.93 -11.99
CA PHE A 527 8.69 -25.16 -13.40
C PHE A 527 7.51 -24.92 -14.33
N SER A 528 6.29 -25.19 -13.89
CA SER A 528 5.08 -24.88 -14.66
C SER A 528 4.92 -23.37 -14.84
N HIS A 529 5.15 -22.58 -13.78
CA HIS A 529 5.14 -21.12 -13.86
C HIS A 529 6.23 -20.57 -14.79
N ILE A 530 7.45 -21.10 -14.67
CA ILE A 530 8.60 -20.67 -15.47
C ILE A 530 8.37 -21.01 -16.93
N SER A 531 7.95 -22.25 -17.25
CA SER A 531 7.68 -22.71 -18.60
C SER A 531 6.65 -21.83 -19.30
N SER A 532 5.54 -21.55 -18.64
CA SER A 532 4.51 -20.64 -19.14
C SER A 532 5.07 -19.24 -19.40
N ALA A 533 5.87 -18.71 -18.49
CA ALA A 533 6.43 -17.36 -18.60
C ALA A 533 7.43 -17.21 -19.77
N ILE A 534 8.23 -18.26 -20.06
CA ILE A 534 9.16 -18.31 -21.20
C ILE A 534 8.52 -18.77 -22.52
N ASN A 535 7.19 -18.80 -22.58
CA ASN A 535 6.38 -19.14 -23.75
C ASN A 535 6.54 -20.60 -24.26
N ILE A 536 6.89 -21.52 -23.39
CA ILE A 536 6.84 -22.95 -23.71
C ILE A 536 5.41 -23.46 -23.44
N PRO A 537 4.78 -24.18 -24.38
CA PRO A 537 3.50 -24.84 -24.12
C PRO A 537 3.52 -25.58 -22.80
N THR A 538 2.53 -25.36 -21.96
CA THR A 538 2.53 -25.89 -20.59
C THR A 538 1.16 -26.46 -20.24
N LEU A 539 1.09 -27.73 -19.90
CA LEU A 539 -0.09 -28.39 -19.37
C LEU A 539 0.07 -28.56 -17.86
N VAL A 540 -0.77 -27.88 -17.09
CA VAL A 540 -0.75 -27.92 -15.63
C VAL A 540 -1.88 -28.79 -15.11
N ILE A 541 -1.56 -29.88 -14.42
CA ILE A 541 -2.53 -30.74 -13.72
C ILE A 541 -2.67 -30.22 -12.31
N GLN A 542 -3.79 -29.57 -12.04
CA GLN A 542 -4.00 -28.89 -10.76
C GLN A 542 -4.92 -29.65 -9.83
N GLY A 543 -4.47 -29.83 -8.61
CA GLY A 543 -5.19 -30.50 -7.53
C GLY A 543 -5.87 -29.54 -6.55
N PRO A 544 -5.62 -29.71 -5.26
CA PRO A 544 -6.41 -29.14 -4.17
C PRO A 544 -6.31 -27.64 -4.01
N ILE A 545 -5.34 -26.95 -4.61
CA ILE A 545 -5.18 -25.51 -4.45
C ILE A 545 -6.03 -24.78 -5.47
N TRP A 546 -6.95 -23.96 -4.95
CA TRP A 546 -7.91 -23.19 -5.74
C TRP A 546 -7.28 -21.98 -6.46
N LYS A 547 -7.88 -21.67 -7.62
CA LYS A 547 -7.52 -20.60 -8.56
C LYS A 547 -6.96 -19.27 -7.99
N PRO A 548 -7.51 -18.67 -6.94
CA PRO A 548 -7.11 -17.31 -6.60
C PRO A 548 -5.78 -17.19 -5.86
N TYR A 549 -5.25 -18.27 -5.27
CA TYR A 549 -4.16 -18.15 -4.31
C TYR A 549 -2.76 -18.39 -4.85
N PHE A 550 -2.60 -19.21 -5.89
CA PHE A 550 -1.27 -19.62 -6.32
C PHE A 550 -1.21 -19.81 -7.85
N GLY A 551 -0.65 -18.89 -8.57
CA GLY A 551 -0.28 -19.18 -9.94
C GLY A 551 -0.28 -17.99 -10.90
N VAL A 552 0.70 -18.00 -11.77
CA VAL A 552 0.84 -17.09 -12.92
C VAL A 552 -0.36 -17.24 -13.87
N HIS A 553 -1.04 -18.39 -13.84
CA HIS A 553 -2.13 -18.75 -14.77
C HIS A 553 -3.47 -18.09 -14.47
N TRP A 554 -3.62 -17.49 -13.29
CA TRP A 554 -4.91 -17.01 -12.78
C TRP A 554 -5.12 -15.52 -12.91
N ASP A 555 -4.09 -14.78 -13.22
CA ASP A 555 -4.17 -13.35 -13.48
C ASP A 555 -4.25 -13.10 -14.99
N ILE A 556 -5.28 -13.68 -15.64
CA ILE A 556 -5.57 -13.42 -17.05
C ILE A 556 -5.65 -11.92 -17.32
N ASP A 557 -6.25 -11.16 -16.41
CA ASP A 557 -6.32 -9.69 -16.46
C ASP A 557 -4.95 -9.02 -16.38
N PHE A 558 -3.94 -9.68 -15.79
CA PHE A 558 -2.59 -9.15 -15.60
C PHE A 558 -1.56 -9.69 -16.58
N LEU A 559 -1.68 -10.96 -16.98
CA LEU A 559 -0.68 -11.63 -17.81
C LEU A 559 -1.10 -11.72 -19.29
N GLY A 560 -2.34 -11.33 -19.59
CA GLY A 560 -2.96 -11.58 -20.88
C GLY A 560 -3.31 -13.05 -21.07
N ASP A 561 -4.13 -13.30 -22.07
CA ASP A 561 -4.51 -14.67 -22.48
C ASP A 561 -3.27 -15.37 -23.03
N LYS A 562 -2.65 -16.24 -22.23
CA LYS A 562 -1.54 -17.05 -22.71
C LYS A 562 -2.08 -18.33 -23.33
N GLU A 563 -2.30 -18.28 -24.63
CA GLU A 563 -2.74 -19.42 -25.44
C GLU A 563 -1.84 -20.68 -25.28
N ASN A 564 -0.61 -20.49 -24.77
CA ASN A 564 0.36 -21.56 -24.59
C ASN A 564 0.22 -22.34 -23.28
N THR A 565 -0.72 -21.98 -22.40
CA THR A 565 -0.88 -22.67 -21.10
C THR A 565 -2.28 -23.21 -20.95
N PHE A 566 -2.37 -24.52 -20.70
CA PHE A 566 -3.62 -25.21 -20.43
C PHE A 566 -3.65 -25.72 -18.99
N LEU A 567 -4.72 -25.40 -18.29
CA LEU A 567 -4.95 -25.84 -16.93
C LEU A 567 -5.97 -26.95 -16.89
N PHE A 568 -5.53 -28.11 -16.41
CA PHE A 568 -6.36 -29.26 -16.19
C PHE A 568 -6.82 -29.31 -14.74
N CYS A 569 -8.05 -28.85 -14.47
CA CYS A 569 -8.59 -28.80 -13.11
C CYS A 569 -10.10 -29.11 -13.10
N LYS A 570 -10.60 -29.68 -12.00
CA LYS A 570 -12.04 -29.81 -11.74
C LYS A 570 -12.53 -28.56 -11.05
N GLU A 571 -13.42 -27.81 -11.69
CA GLU A 571 -13.92 -26.54 -11.16
C GLU A 571 -15.09 -26.70 -10.19
N ASP A 572 -15.96 -27.68 -10.40
CA ASP A 572 -17.25 -27.85 -9.70
C ASP A 572 -17.17 -28.73 -8.43
N LEU A 573 -16.13 -28.55 -7.63
CA LEU A 573 -15.98 -29.30 -6.38
C LEU A 573 -16.43 -28.46 -5.18
N SER A 574 -17.41 -28.97 -4.43
CA SER A 574 -17.95 -28.30 -3.23
C SER A 574 -16.91 -27.99 -2.14
N CYS A 575 -15.80 -28.78 -2.10
CA CYS A 575 -14.71 -28.54 -1.16
C CYS A 575 -13.84 -27.33 -1.53
N ARG A 576 -13.99 -26.73 -2.71
CA ARG A 576 -13.20 -25.58 -3.17
C ARG A 576 -13.66 -24.25 -2.58
N ASP A 577 -14.88 -24.16 -2.09
CA ASP A 577 -15.43 -22.97 -1.42
C ASP A 577 -14.96 -22.85 0.04
N ILE A 578 -14.35 -23.89 0.57
CA ILE A 578 -13.86 -23.92 1.95
C ILE A 578 -12.36 -23.64 1.93
N LEU A 579 -12.00 -22.45 2.40
CA LEU A 579 -10.61 -22.01 2.56
C LEU A 579 -9.72 -23.06 3.24
N ASN A 580 -8.92 -23.77 2.45
CA ASN A 580 -7.61 -24.40 2.73
C ASN A 580 -7.34 -25.25 3.98
N SER A 581 -8.11 -25.22 5.05
CA SER A 581 -7.82 -26.06 6.23
C SER A 581 -8.21 -27.53 6.07
N ALA A 582 -9.15 -27.82 5.19
CA ALA A 582 -9.66 -29.18 4.95
C ALA A 582 -8.83 -30.00 3.93
N CYS A 583 -8.11 -29.34 3.01
CA CYS A 583 -7.34 -30.05 1.97
C CYS A 583 -6.14 -30.83 2.53
N GLY A 584 -5.52 -30.38 3.64
CA GLY A 584 -4.40 -31.09 4.28
C GLY A 584 -4.75 -32.46 4.86
N SER A 585 -6.03 -32.75 5.04
CA SER A 585 -6.55 -34.02 5.57
C SER A 585 -7.41 -34.81 4.57
N CYS A 586 -7.51 -34.37 3.32
CA CYS A 586 -8.31 -35.03 2.30
C CYS A 586 -7.65 -36.35 1.83
N SER A 587 -8.34 -37.48 2.05
CA SER A 587 -7.90 -38.81 1.60
C SER A 587 -8.28 -39.09 0.15
N ASP A 588 -9.31 -38.43 -0.37
CA ASP A 588 -10.00 -38.87 -1.57
C ASP A 588 -9.43 -38.25 -2.84
N GLN A 589 -8.71 -37.15 -2.75
CA GLN A 589 -8.06 -36.43 -3.87
C GLN A 589 -8.91 -36.32 -5.15
N ILE A 590 -10.25 -36.19 -5.00
CA ILE A 590 -11.21 -36.12 -6.12
C ILE A 590 -10.90 -35.00 -7.11
N CYS A 591 -10.12 -34.01 -6.69
CA CYS A 591 -9.63 -32.94 -7.54
C CYS A 591 -8.63 -33.40 -8.60
N PHE A 592 -8.00 -34.58 -8.41
CA PHE A 592 -7.11 -35.22 -9.36
C PHE A 592 -7.72 -36.42 -10.09
N ASP A 593 -9.02 -36.60 -10.00
CA ASP A 593 -9.72 -37.70 -10.70
C ASP A 593 -9.84 -37.37 -12.20
N PHE A 594 -8.68 -37.40 -12.87
CA PHE A 594 -8.51 -37.31 -14.32
C PHE A 594 -7.92 -38.61 -14.83
N SER A 595 -8.51 -39.14 -15.89
CA SER A 595 -7.94 -40.30 -16.58
C SER A 595 -6.71 -39.89 -17.41
N VAL A 596 -5.80 -40.83 -17.61
CA VAL A 596 -4.65 -40.64 -18.48
C VAL A 596 -5.08 -40.32 -19.92
N ASP A 597 -6.21 -40.89 -20.39
CA ASP A 597 -6.75 -40.64 -21.72
C ASP A 597 -7.18 -39.21 -21.93
N GLU A 598 -7.81 -38.59 -20.93
CA GLU A 598 -8.20 -37.18 -20.98
C GLU A 598 -6.98 -36.25 -21.06
N VAL A 599 -5.95 -36.53 -20.24
CA VAL A 599 -4.70 -35.75 -20.23
C VAL A 599 -3.92 -35.94 -21.53
N LEU A 600 -3.86 -37.19 -22.04
CA LEU A 600 -3.22 -37.52 -23.33
C LEU A 600 -3.89 -36.77 -24.48
N LYS A 601 -5.23 -36.80 -24.56
CA LYS A 601 -5.99 -36.09 -25.60
C LYS A 601 -5.66 -34.60 -25.61
N GLN A 602 -5.60 -33.98 -24.45
CA GLN A 602 -5.24 -32.55 -24.35
C GLN A 602 -3.77 -32.30 -24.71
N THR A 603 -2.87 -33.20 -24.26
CA THR A 603 -1.44 -33.15 -24.62
C THR A 603 -1.23 -33.14 -26.13
N LEU A 604 -1.90 -34.04 -26.85
CA LEU A 604 -1.81 -34.14 -28.30
C LEU A 604 -2.37 -32.90 -29.00
N LYS A 605 -3.45 -32.32 -28.47
CA LYS A 605 -4.00 -31.08 -28.99
C LYS A 605 -3.01 -29.90 -28.85
N MET A 606 -2.22 -29.85 -27.77
CA MET A 606 -1.21 -28.81 -27.56
C MET A 606 0.07 -29.05 -28.38
N LEU A 607 0.33 -30.26 -28.83
CA LEU A 607 1.49 -30.59 -29.64
C LEU A 607 1.26 -30.34 -31.15
N ASN A 608 0.02 -30.30 -31.60
CA ASN A 608 -0.37 -29.97 -32.97
C ASN A 608 -0.48 -28.47 -33.20
#